data_a4b3cb4398e22476844f676cd2c87ee7
#
_entry.id   a4b3cb4398e22476844f676cd2c87ee7
#
_cell.length_a   1.000
_cell.length_b   1.000
_cell.length_c   1.000
_cell.angle_alpha   90.00
_cell.angle_beta   90.00
_cell.angle_gamma   90.00
#
_symmetry.space_group_name_H-M   'P 1'
#
loop_
_entity.id
_entity.type
_entity.pdbx_description
1 polymer ?
#
loop_
_entity_poly.entity_id
_entity_poly.type
_entity_poly.pdbx_seq_one_letter_code
_entity_poly.pdbx_strand_id
1 'polypeptide(L)'
;MFVLRLNCKDQPGIVAAVAGALSEAECNIEESSQFHDPFSGHFFMRVVYAPLKETSEKKFNAAFKTISQKFSMTSHIDRLDEPVRTLVLVSKEDHCLNDLLYRWRTKHLPIEITAVAANHDTHKKLVTDRGLAFHYMDGNKNAQENKIAELVESTKAELIVLARYMQILSEDLCAKYAGRVINIHHSFLPGFKGAKPYHQAYERGVKIIGATAHFATADLDEGPIIEQETVHVNHAYTPQKMQALGRDTEARVLARALQLYAERRIFLHNKRTVIL
;
A
#
# COMPACT_ATOMS: atom_id res chain seq x y z
N MET A 1 0.22 -16.74 -12.69
CA MET A 1 -0.63 -16.90 -11.48
C MET A 1 -1.54 -15.70 -11.37
N PHE A 2 -2.81 -15.89 -10.97
CA PHE A 2 -3.80 -14.81 -10.88
C PHE A 2 -4.33 -14.70 -9.46
N VAL A 3 -4.82 -13.51 -9.11
CA VAL A 3 -5.53 -13.25 -7.86
C VAL A 3 -6.87 -12.60 -8.15
N LEU A 4 -7.93 -13.24 -7.70
CA LEU A 4 -9.27 -12.68 -7.65
C LEU A 4 -9.46 -12.02 -6.28
N ARG A 5 -9.85 -10.76 -6.29
CA ARG A 5 -10.35 -10.04 -5.11
C ARG A 5 -11.80 -9.68 -5.35
N LEU A 6 -12.65 -9.98 -4.39
CA LEU A 6 -14.06 -9.59 -4.46
C LEU A 6 -14.60 -9.17 -3.11
N ASN A 7 -15.58 -8.28 -3.12
CA ASN A 7 -16.42 -7.97 -1.98
C ASN A 7 -17.87 -7.75 -2.41
N CYS A 8 -18.80 -8.08 -1.54
CA CYS A 8 -20.24 -7.89 -1.74
C CYS A 8 -21.00 -7.98 -0.42
N LYS A 9 -22.31 -7.79 -0.45
CA LYS A 9 -23.20 -8.19 0.67
C LYS A 9 -23.06 -9.69 0.89
N ASP A 10 -22.93 -10.09 2.17
CA ASP A 10 -22.82 -11.52 2.49
C ASP A 10 -24.14 -12.25 2.25
N GLN A 11 -24.05 -13.42 1.65
CA GLN A 11 -25.18 -14.32 1.43
C GLN A 11 -24.69 -15.74 1.13
N PRO A 12 -25.50 -16.77 1.41
CA PRO A 12 -25.13 -18.15 1.14
C PRO A 12 -24.79 -18.41 -0.32
N GLY A 13 -23.77 -19.26 -0.55
CA GLY A 13 -23.42 -19.76 -1.88
C GLY A 13 -22.32 -18.98 -2.62
N ILE A 14 -21.83 -17.87 -2.10
CA ILE A 14 -20.74 -17.09 -2.73
C ILE A 14 -19.51 -17.95 -2.95
N VAL A 15 -18.98 -18.56 -1.88
CA VAL A 15 -17.77 -19.39 -1.94
C VAL A 15 -17.94 -20.57 -2.87
N ALA A 16 -19.07 -21.28 -2.78
CA ALA A 16 -19.39 -22.42 -3.63
C ALA A 16 -19.43 -22.03 -5.12
N ALA A 17 -20.04 -20.87 -5.44
CA ALA A 17 -20.14 -20.39 -6.81
C ALA A 17 -18.76 -20.03 -7.39
N VAL A 18 -17.92 -19.33 -6.61
CA VAL A 18 -16.56 -18.94 -7.04
C VAL A 18 -15.67 -20.18 -7.22
N ALA A 19 -15.63 -21.06 -6.20
CA ALA A 19 -14.80 -22.26 -6.25
C ALA A 19 -15.27 -23.23 -7.35
N GLY A 20 -16.58 -23.40 -7.53
CA GLY A 20 -17.15 -24.21 -8.61
C GLY A 20 -16.75 -23.69 -9.99
N ALA A 21 -16.87 -22.39 -10.23
CA ALA A 21 -16.47 -21.78 -11.50
C ALA A 21 -14.96 -21.94 -11.79
N LEU A 22 -14.10 -21.82 -10.78
CA LEU A 22 -12.66 -22.08 -10.93
C LEU A 22 -12.41 -23.56 -11.31
N SER A 23 -13.06 -24.48 -10.62
CA SER A 23 -12.94 -25.92 -10.89
C SER A 23 -13.43 -26.28 -12.30
N GLU A 24 -14.61 -25.81 -12.70
CA GLU A 24 -15.19 -26.05 -14.04
C GLU A 24 -14.35 -25.43 -15.17
N ALA A 25 -13.66 -24.31 -14.86
CA ALA A 25 -12.71 -23.67 -15.77
C ALA A 25 -11.34 -24.36 -15.81
N GLU A 26 -11.13 -25.43 -15.06
CA GLU A 26 -9.84 -26.11 -14.94
C GLU A 26 -8.74 -25.16 -14.40
N CYS A 27 -9.06 -24.43 -13.33
CA CYS A 27 -8.11 -23.62 -12.56
C CYS A 27 -7.87 -24.28 -11.20
N ASN A 28 -6.61 -24.34 -10.77
CA ASN A 28 -6.26 -24.80 -9.43
C ASN A 28 -6.26 -23.63 -8.45
N ILE A 29 -6.88 -23.79 -7.28
CA ILE A 29 -6.83 -22.80 -6.19
C ILE A 29 -5.57 -23.08 -5.38
N GLU A 30 -4.67 -22.09 -5.32
CA GLU A 30 -3.42 -22.15 -4.56
C GLU A 30 -3.56 -21.56 -3.13
N GLU A 31 -4.33 -20.46 -3.01
CA GLU A 31 -4.61 -19.79 -1.75
C GLU A 31 -6.06 -19.28 -1.76
N SER A 32 -6.76 -19.41 -0.66
CA SER A 32 -8.10 -18.82 -0.48
C SER A 32 -8.24 -18.28 0.91
N SER A 33 -8.57 -17.00 1.02
CA SER A 33 -8.84 -16.29 2.27
C SER A 33 -10.15 -15.54 2.14
N GLN A 34 -10.91 -15.50 3.25
CA GLN A 34 -12.20 -14.83 3.28
C GLN A 34 -12.51 -14.26 4.65
N PHE A 35 -13.31 -13.21 4.68
CA PHE A 35 -13.76 -12.58 5.89
C PHE A 35 -15.20 -12.08 5.73
N HIS A 36 -16.04 -12.38 6.73
CA HIS A 36 -17.37 -11.79 6.89
C HIS A 36 -17.29 -10.72 7.98
N ASP A 37 -17.60 -9.46 7.63
CA ASP A 37 -17.75 -8.39 8.62
C ASP A 37 -19.17 -8.39 9.20
N PRO A 38 -19.36 -8.82 10.45
CA PRO A 38 -20.70 -8.93 11.04
C PRO A 38 -21.37 -7.58 11.28
N PHE A 39 -20.61 -6.48 11.33
CA PHE A 39 -21.15 -5.14 11.57
C PHE A 39 -21.70 -4.49 10.28
N SER A 40 -21.03 -4.67 9.17
CA SER A 40 -21.49 -4.12 7.89
C SER A 40 -22.27 -5.13 7.04
N GLY A 41 -22.22 -6.41 7.38
CA GLY A 41 -22.78 -7.50 6.59
C GLY A 41 -22.10 -7.65 5.23
N HIS A 42 -20.83 -7.23 5.11
CA HIS A 42 -20.03 -7.40 3.90
C HIS A 42 -19.16 -8.65 3.99
N PHE A 43 -19.02 -9.28 2.84
CA PHE A 43 -18.14 -10.42 2.63
C PHE A 43 -16.97 -10.01 1.73
N PHE A 44 -15.77 -10.44 2.10
CA PHE A 44 -14.52 -10.21 1.37
C PHE A 44 -13.89 -11.55 1.06
N MET A 45 -13.35 -11.71 -0.14
CA MET A 45 -12.67 -12.94 -0.52
C MET A 45 -11.50 -12.61 -1.45
N ARG A 46 -10.37 -13.28 -1.18
CA ARG A 46 -9.18 -13.29 -2.02
C ARG A 46 -8.86 -14.73 -2.39
N VAL A 47 -8.70 -15.00 -3.67
CA VAL A 47 -8.35 -16.33 -4.19
C VAL A 47 -7.18 -16.20 -5.14
N VAL A 48 -6.08 -16.91 -4.85
CA VAL A 48 -4.97 -17.10 -5.78
C VAL A 48 -5.22 -18.39 -6.54
N TYR A 49 -5.12 -18.33 -7.86
CA TYR A 49 -5.36 -19.48 -8.70
C TYR A 49 -4.41 -19.57 -9.90
N ALA A 50 -4.20 -20.79 -10.38
CA ALA A 50 -3.41 -21.10 -11.56
C ALA A 50 -4.28 -21.75 -12.62
N PRO A 51 -4.38 -21.20 -13.85
CA PRO A 51 -4.98 -21.91 -14.98
C PRO A 51 -4.17 -23.16 -15.34
N LEU A 52 -4.83 -24.30 -15.52
CA LEU A 52 -4.18 -25.55 -15.91
C LEU A 52 -4.04 -25.69 -17.43
N LYS A 53 -4.80 -24.90 -18.22
CA LYS A 53 -4.79 -24.85 -19.67
C LYS A 53 -4.84 -23.40 -20.16
N GLU A 54 -4.38 -23.13 -21.35
CA GLU A 54 -4.41 -21.78 -21.96
C GLU A 54 -5.83 -21.19 -22.06
N THR A 55 -6.86 -22.04 -22.18
CA THR A 55 -8.26 -21.63 -22.28
C THR A 55 -8.93 -21.37 -20.93
N SER A 56 -8.33 -21.84 -19.82
CA SER A 56 -8.94 -21.83 -18.48
C SER A 56 -9.24 -20.42 -18.00
N GLU A 57 -8.33 -19.46 -18.20
CA GLU A 57 -8.53 -18.06 -17.81
C GLU A 57 -9.78 -17.46 -18.51
N LYS A 58 -9.89 -17.65 -19.82
CA LYS A 58 -11.05 -17.13 -20.58
C LYS A 58 -12.36 -17.76 -20.14
N LYS A 59 -12.35 -19.08 -19.89
CA LYS A 59 -13.53 -19.82 -19.36
C LYS A 59 -13.93 -19.28 -18.00
N PHE A 60 -12.97 -19.13 -17.09
CA PHE A 60 -13.24 -18.59 -15.76
C PHE A 60 -13.80 -17.17 -15.83
N ASN A 61 -13.18 -16.27 -16.57
CA ASN A 61 -13.62 -14.87 -16.69
C ASN A 61 -15.06 -14.78 -17.23
N ALA A 62 -15.42 -15.63 -18.19
CA ALA A 62 -16.79 -15.67 -18.73
C ALA A 62 -17.81 -16.17 -17.69
N ALA A 63 -17.52 -17.25 -16.98
CA ALA A 63 -18.38 -17.79 -15.93
C ALA A 63 -18.49 -16.83 -14.74
N PHE A 64 -17.36 -16.26 -14.30
CA PHE A 64 -17.29 -15.36 -13.16
C PHE A 64 -18.09 -14.07 -13.39
N LYS A 65 -18.16 -13.55 -14.61
CA LYS A 65 -18.98 -12.38 -14.94
C LYS A 65 -20.44 -12.56 -14.52
N THR A 66 -21.03 -13.75 -14.80
CA THR A 66 -22.40 -14.07 -14.40
C THR A 66 -22.55 -14.18 -12.89
N ILE A 67 -21.56 -14.78 -12.22
CA ILE A 67 -21.53 -14.93 -10.76
C ILE A 67 -21.42 -13.54 -10.09
N SER A 68 -20.50 -12.71 -10.58
CA SER A 68 -20.30 -11.34 -10.08
C SER A 68 -21.57 -10.50 -10.17
N GLN A 69 -22.32 -10.61 -11.29
CA GLN A 69 -23.61 -9.96 -11.47
C GLN A 69 -24.66 -10.49 -10.49
N LYS A 70 -24.78 -11.83 -10.37
CA LYS A 70 -25.75 -12.49 -9.48
C LYS A 70 -25.62 -12.03 -8.04
N PHE A 71 -24.39 -11.89 -7.54
CA PHE A 71 -24.09 -11.50 -6.17
C PHE A 71 -23.76 -10.01 -5.98
N SER A 72 -23.90 -9.20 -7.05
CA SER A 72 -23.55 -7.76 -7.05
C SER A 72 -22.15 -7.49 -6.50
N MET A 73 -21.17 -8.26 -6.96
CA MET A 73 -19.80 -8.20 -6.48
C MET A 73 -19.05 -7.01 -7.07
N THR A 74 -18.31 -6.29 -6.25
CA THR A 74 -17.17 -5.49 -6.70
C THR A 74 -15.96 -6.41 -6.74
N SER A 75 -15.33 -6.56 -7.90
CA SER A 75 -14.25 -7.53 -8.06
C SER A 75 -13.15 -7.07 -9.00
N HIS A 76 -11.95 -7.59 -8.78
CA HIS A 76 -10.77 -7.38 -9.61
C HIS A 76 -10.03 -8.70 -9.77
N ILE A 77 -9.48 -8.93 -10.96
CA ILE A 77 -8.57 -10.05 -11.25
C ILE A 77 -7.26 -9.41 -11.71
N ASP A 78 -6.20 -9.68 -10.96
CA ASP A 78 -4.86 -9.16 -11.21
C ASP A 78 -3.89 -10.34 -11.47
N ARG A 79 -2.76 -10.05 -12.11
CA ARG A 79 -1.65 -11.00 -12.23
C ARG A 79 -0.69 -10.79 -11.05
N LEU A 80 -0.33 -11.88 -10.35
CA LEU A 80 0.62 -11.82 -9.23
C LEU A 80 2.09 -11.90 -9.67
N ASP A 81 2.35 -12.35 -10.88
CA ASP A 81 3.70 -12.42 -11.48
C ASP A 81 4.14 -11.09 -12.09
N GLU A 82 3.27 -10.09 -12.16
CA GLU A 82 3.58 -8.75 -12.60
C GLU A 82 3.83 -7.84 -11.39
N PRO A 83 5.04 -7.26 -11.25
CA PRO A 83 5.33 -6.37 -10.13
C PRO A 83 4.54 -5.07 -10.24
N VAL A 84 4.09 -4.54 -9.10
CA VAL A 84 3.34 -3.28 -9.04
C VAL A 84 4.25 -2.10 -9.39
N ARG A 85 3.92 -1.37 -10.45
CA ARG A 85 4.67 -0.19 -10.90
C ARG A 85 4.50 0.95 -9.91
N THR A 86 5.60 1.38 -9.31
CA THR A 86 5.59 2.23 -8.11
C THR A 86 6.42 3.50 -8.33
N LEU A 87 5.80 4.66 -8.13
CA LEU A 87 6.47 5.95 -8.00
C LEU A 87 6.76 6.24 -6.52
N VAL A 88 8.03 6.48 -6.18
CA VAL A 88 8.42 6.80 -4.80
C VAL A 88 8.68 8.29 -4.65
N LEU A 89 8.02 8.92 -3.68
CA LEU A 89 8.22 10.33 -3.32
C LEU A 89 8.98 10.41 -1.99
N VAL A 90 9.99 11.27 -1.92
CA VAL A 90 10.84 11.43 -0.74
C VAL A 90 11.19 12.91 -0.50
N SER A 91 11.43 13.28 0.77
CA SER A 91 12.03 14.58 1.13
C SER A 91 13.47 14.41 1.61
N LYS A 92 13.81 14.85 2.82
CA LYS A 92 15.19 14.83 3.34
C LYS A 92 15.60 13.52 4.01
N GLU A 93 14.66 12.84 4.65
CA GLU A 93 14.92 11.60 5.39
C GLU A 93 14.92 10.42 4.43
N ASP A 94 15.97 9.63 4.42
CA ASP A 94 16.22 8.58 3.41
C ASP A 94 16.05 7.14 3.89
N HIS A 95 15.84 6.91 5.19
CA HIS A 95 15.82 5.55 5.77
C HIS A 95 14.78 4.64 5.11
N CYS A 96 13.56 5.15 4.84
CA CYS A 96 12.55 4.40 4.11
C CYS A 96 12.94 4.17 2.64
N LEU A 97 13.47 5.19 1.96
CA LEU A 97 13.93 5.05 0.59
C LEU A 97 15.06 4.00 0.46
N ASN A 98 16.05 4.03 1.36
CA ASN A 98 17.16 3.08 1.35
C ASN A 98 16.67 1.64 1.53
N ASP A 99 15.75 1.39 2.46
CA ASP A 99 15.17 0.07 2.70
C ASP A 99 14.38 -0.42 1.48
N LEU A 100 13.56 0.46 0.87
CA LEU A 100 12.80 0.13 -0.33
C LEU A 100 13.71 -0.20 -1.51
N LEU A 101 14.76 0.60 -1.75
CA LEU A 101 15.74 0.36 -2.81
C LEU A 101 16.49 -0.96 -2.61
N TYR A 102 16.82 -1.32 -1.37
CA TYR A 102 17.42 -2.60 -1.06
C TYR A 102 16.48 -3.77 -1.36
N ARG A 103 15.23 -3.73 -0.85
CA ARG A 103 14.24 -4.79 -1.04
C ARG A 103 13.81 -4.94 -2.50
N TRP A 104 13.68 -3.85 -3.24
CA TRP A 104 13.43 -3.85 -4.67
C TRP A 104 14.55 -4.57 -5.43
N ARG A 105 15.82 -4.20 -5.17
CA ARG A 105 16.97 -4.82 -5.82
C ARG A 105 17.09 -6.31 -5.54
N THR A 106 16.79 -6.73 -4.31
CA THR A 106 16.84 -8.14 -3.87
C THR A 106 15.56 -8.91 -4.18
N LYS A 107 14.58 -8.28 -4.84
CA LYS A 107 13.27 -8.87 -5.21
C LYS A 107 12.48 -9.39 -4.01
N HIS A 108 12.70 -8.83 -2.82
CA HIS A 108 11.89 -9.12 -1.63
C HIS A 108 10.52 -8.43 -1.65
N LEU A 109 10.37 -7.36 -2.44
CA LEU A 109 9.09 -6.71 -2.67
C LEU A 109 8.69 -6.90 -4.14
N PRO A 110 7.48 -7.36 -4.43
CA PRO A 110 6.97 -7.51 -5.79
C PRO A 110 6.51 -6.17 -6.37
N ILE A 111 7.39 -5.17 -6.35
CA ILE A 111 7.19 -3.84 -6.92
C ILE A 111 8.25 -3.56 -7.98
N GLU A 112 7.92 -2.71 -8.94
CA GLU A 112 8.86 -2.12 -9.88
C GLU A 112 8.94 -0.61 -9.61
N ILE A 113 10.07 -0.14 -9.07
CA ILE A 113 10.27 1.30 -8.84
C ILE A 113 10.51 1.95 -10.20
N THR A 114 9.51 2.67 -10.69
CA THR A 114 9.54 3.30 -12.01
C THR A 114 10.31 4.62 -12.03
N ALA A 115 10.26 5.35 -10.93
CA ALA A 115 11.01 6.57 -10.70
C ALA A 115 11.01 6.92 -9.20
N VAL A 116 11.96 7.77 -8.82
CA VAL A 116 11.97 8.46 -7.52
C VAL A 116 11.88 9.96 -7.79
N ALA A 117 10.94 10.64 -7.12
CA ALA A 117 10.82 12.08 -7.19
C ALA A 117 10.96 12.71 -5.79
N ALA A 118 11.59 13.87 -5.72
CA ALA A 118 11.90 14.53 -4.46
C ALA A 118 11.87 16.05 -4.58
N ASN A 119 11.46 16.70 -3.50
CA ASN A 119 11.54 18.18 -3.36
C ASN A 119 12.91 18.67 -2.83
N HIS A 120 13.89 17.76 -2.76
CA HIS A 120 15.31 18.04 -2.48
C HIS A 120 16.17 17.13 -3.36
N ASP A 121 17.34 17.60 -3.77
CA ASP A 121 18.26 16.86 -4.63
C ASP A 121 19.21 15.91 -3.86
N THR A 122 19.14 15.90 -2.54
CA THR A 122 20.03 15.18 -1.62
C THR A 122 20.20 13.71 -2.00
N HIS A 123 19.14 13.06 -2.49
CA HIS A 123 19.15 11.62 -2.80
C HIS A 123 19.38 11.29 -4.28
N LYS A 124 19.67 12.30 -5.10
CA LYS A 124 19.88 12.10 -6.54
C LYS A 124 20.94 11.03 -6.82
N LYS A 125 22.13 11.19 -6.22
CA LYS A 125 23.23 10.21 -6.41
C LYS A 125 22.85 8.81 -5.92
N LEU A 126 22.21 8.71 -4.75
CA LEU A 126 21.73 7.44 -4.19
C LEU A 126 20.83 6.67 -5.16
N VAL A 127 19.95 7.37 -5.87
CA VAL A 127 18.96 6.80 -6.80
C VAL A 127 19.61 6.48 -8.16
N THR A 128 20.36 7.43 -8.72
CA THR A 128 20.98 7.27 -10.05
C THR A 128 22.08 6.19 -10.07
N ASP A 129 22.84 6.01 -8.99
CA ASP A 129 23.83 4.94 -8.87
C ASP A 129 23.19 3.53 -8.90
N ARG A 130 21.86 3.44 -8.71
CA ARG A 130 21.08 2.20 -8.84
C ARG A 130 20.37 2.06 -10.18
N GLY A 131 20.65 2.94 -11.13
CA GLY A 131 20.06 2.92 -12.47
C GLY A 131 18.62 3.42 -12.54
N LEU A 132 18.11 4.05 -11.48
CA LEU A 132 16.75 4.58 -11.43
C LEU A 132 16.69 6.05 -11.86
N ALA A 133 15.57 6.44 -12.47
CA ALA A 133 15.29 7.83 -12.78
C ALA A 133 15.01 8.63 -11.49
N PHE A 134 15.69 9.77 -11.35
CA PHE A 134 15.47 10.73 -10.27
C PHE A 134 14.92 12.03 -10.84
N HIS A 135 13.82 12.50 -10.28
CA HIS A 135 13.17 13.75 -10.66
C HIS A 135 13.17 14.73 -9.49
N TYR A 136 13.90 15.81 -9.65
CA TYR A 136 13.81 16.94 -8.72
C TYR A 136 12.54 17.73 -9.01
N MET A 137 11.74 17.94 -7.99
CA MET A 137 10.50 18.71 -8.05
C MET A 137 10.71 20.05 -7.37
N ASP A 138 11.03 21.05 -8.14
CA ASP A 138 11.12 22.44 -7.71
C ASP A 138 9.76 23.16 -7.79
N GLY A 139 9.76 24.42 -7.35
CA GLY A 139 8.59 25.27 -7.42
C GLY A 139 7.60 25.10 -6.27
N ASN A 140 6.42 25.65 -6.47
CA ASN A 140 5.35 25.60 -5.47
C ASN A 140 4.61 24.24 -5.46
N LYS A 141 3.70 24.07 -4.51
CA LYS A 141 2.92 22.85 -4.33
C LYS A 141 2.23 22.41 -5.63
N ASN A 142 1.57 23.30 -6.36
CA ASN A 142 0.86 22.97 -7.57
C ASN A 142 1.80 22.47 -8.68
N ALA A 143 2.98 23.09 -8.84
CA ALA A 143 3.97 22.62 -9.81
C ALA A 143 4.49 21.22 -9.45
N GLN A 144 4.74 20.94 -8.17
CA GLN A 144 5.15 19.62 -7.71
C GLN A 144 4.07 18.57 -7.93
N GLU A 145 2.80 18.87 -7.63
CA GLU A 145 1.68 17.95 -7.83
C GLU A 145 1.40 17.67 -9.32
N ASN A 146 1.52 18.68 -10.18
CA ASN A 146 1.45 18.47 -11.63
C ASN A 146 2.57 17.54 -12.11
N LYS A 147 3.79 17.69 -11.57
CA LYS A 147 4.91 16.81 -11.89
C LYS A 147 4.68 15.39 -11.40
N ILE A 148 4.09 15.20 -10.23
CA ILE A 148 3.68 13.87 -9.73
C ILE A 148 2.68 13.24 -10.70
N ALA A 149 1.64 13.97 -11.12
CA ALA A 149 0.66 13.47 -12.06
C ALA A 149 1.27 13.10 -13.42
N GLU A 150 2.15 13.94 -13.97
CA GLU A 150 2.90 13.66 -15.20
C GLU A 150 3.74 12.38 -15.07
N LEU A 151 4.44 12.20 -13.95
CA LEU A 151 5.24 11.01 -13.69
C LEU A 151 4.39 9.74 -13.57
N VAL A 152 3.25 9.80 -12.90
CA VAL A 152 2.32 8.67 -12.82
C VAL A 152 1.87 8.22 -14.21
N GLU A 153 1.47 9.17 -15.07
CA GLU A 153 1.00 8.87 -16.43
C GLU A 153 2.14 8.35 -17.32
N SER A 154 3.28 9.05 -17.36
CA SER A 154 4.40 8.69 -18.24
C SER A 154 5.07 7.38 -17.86
N THR A 155 5.14 7.06 -16.56
CA THR A 155 5.72 5.80 -16.07
C THR A 155 4.68 4.70 -15.88
N LYS A 156 3.40 4.99 -16.08
CA LYS A 156 2.27 4.06 -15.80
C LYS A 156 2.34 3.52 -14.36
N ALA A 157 2.68 4.37 -13.39
CA ALA A 157 2.74 3.95 -12.00
C ALA A 157 1.34 3.63 -11.48
N GLU A 158 1.18 2.47 -10.87
CA GLU A 158 -0.05 2.01 -10.23
C GLU A 158 -0.15 2.48 -8.78
N LEU A 159 1.00 2.66 -8.14
CA LEU A 159 1.13 3.02 -6.74
C LEU A 159 2.05 4.23 -6.58
N ILE A 160 1.67 5.15 -5.70
CA ILE A 160 2.49 6.26 -5.22
C ILE A 160 2.84 5.98 -3.76
N VAL A 161 4.12 6.08 -3.43
CA VAL A 161 4.61 5.85 -2.06
C VAL A 161 5.22 7.12 -1.51
N LEU A 162 4.68 7.61 -0.40
CA LEU A 162 5.23 8.74 0.33
C LEU A 162 6.24 8.21 1.36
N ALA A 163 7.48 7.98 0.90
CA ALA A 163 8.59 7.50 1.73
C ALA A 163 9.24 8.67 2.48
N ARG A 164 8.56 9.21 3.49
CA ARG A 164 8.93 10.44 4.20
C ARG A 164 8.88 11.68 3.29
N TYR A 165 7.88 11.75 2.43
CA TYR A 165 7.59 12.94 1.64
C TYR A 165 6.82 13.95 2.50
N MET A 166 7.51 15.02 2.94
CA MET A 166 7.03 15.95 3.96
C MET A 166 6.19 17.11 3.39
N GLN A 167 5.38 16.81 2.36
CA GLN A 167 4.40 17.74 1.79
C GLN A 167 3.00 17.16 1.92
N ILE A 168 2.06 18.01 2.29
CA ILE A 168 0.63 17.63 2.33
C ILE A 168 0.09 17.69 0.91
N LEU A 169 -0.43 16.58 0.42
CA LEU A 169 -1.06 16.51 -0.90
C LEU A 169 -2.38 17.30 -0.91
N SER A 170 -2.77 17.80 -2.08
CA SER A 170 -4.07 18.44 -2.27
C SER A 170 -5.20 17.42 -2.22
N GLU A 171 -6.42 17.92 -1.95
CA GLU A 171 -7.64 17.11 -2.02
C GLU A 171 -7.83 16.49 -3.42
N ASP A 172 -7.59 17.30 -4.46
CA ASP A 172 -7.70 16.84 -5.86
C ASP A 172 -6.75 15.70 -6.19
N LEU A 173 -5.48 15.79 -5.74
CA LEU A 173 -4.51 14.73 -5.97
C LEU A 173 -4.86 13.46 -5.18
N CYS A 174 -5.29 13.62 -3.93
CA CYS A 174 -5.74 12.50 -3.10
C CYS A 174 -6.98 11.82 -3.70
N ALA A 175 -7.95 12.58 -4.21
CA ALA A 175 -9.14 12.05 -4.87
C ALA A 175 -8.80 11.34 -6.19
N LYS A 176 -7.94 11.95 -7.03
CA LYS A 176 -7.49 11.38 -8.31
C LYS A 176 -6.83 10.00 -8.12
N TYR A 177 -6.06 9.82 -7.07
CA TYR A 177 -5.32 8.60 -6.79
C TYR A 177 -5.81 7.87 -5.53
N ALA A 178 -7.10 7.99 -5.21
CA ALA A 178 -7.68 7.32 -4.04
C ALA A 178 -7.40 5.80 -4.03
N GLY A 179 -6.93 5.29 -2.89
CA GLY A 179 -6.52 3.88 -2.75
C GLY A 179 -5.21 3.49 -3.45
N ARG A 180 -4.48 4.47 -4.03
CA ARG A 180 -3.23 4.27 -4.74
C ARG A 180 -2.07 5.12 -4.18
N VAL A 181 -2.23 5.77 -3.03
CA VAL A 181 -1.20 6.55 -2.36
C VAL A 181 -1.01 6.00 -0.96
N ILE A 182 0.16 5.45 -0.67
CA ILE A 182 0.51 4.92 0.66
C ILE A 182 1.51 5.87 1.31
N ASN A 183 1.17 6.34 2.52
CA ASN A 183 2.02 7.18 3.35
C ASN A 183 2.56 6.41 4.54
N ILE A 184 3.80 6.71 4.94
CA ILE A 184 4.35 6.31 6.23
C ILE A 184 4.31 7.49 7.20
N HIS A 185 3.57 7.34 8.27
CA HIS A 185 3.51 8.28 9.38
C HIS A 185 4.36 7.81 10.55
N HIS A 186 5.17 8.70 11.09
CA HIS A 186 6.19 8.42 12.11
C HIS A 186 5.63 8.41 13.54
N SER A 187 4.39 7.96 13.72
CA SER A 187 3.81 7.65 15.03
C SER A 187 2.76 6.55 14.92
N PHE A 188 2.38 6.01 16.08
CA PHE A 188 1.25 5.09 16.19
C PHE A 188 -0.06 5.90 16.20
N LEU A 189 -0.72 5.99 15.03
CA LEU A 189 -2.00 6.68 14.90
C LEU A 189 -3.12 5.97 15.71
N PRO A 190 -4.03 6.73 16.30
CA PRO A 190 -4.27 8.18 16.19
C PRO A 190 -3.45 9.05 17.15
N GLY A 191 -2.45 8.51 17.82
CA GLY A 191 -1.59 9.27 18.75
C GLY A 191 -0.53 10.11 18.04
N PHE A 192 -0.11 11.22 18.68
CA PHE A 192 1.01 12.07 18.27
C PHE A 192 0.96 12.56 16.82
N LYS A 193 -0.17 13.13 16.42
CA LYS A 193 -0.31 13.80 15.13
C LYS A 193 0.56 15.05 15.06
N GLY A 194 1.00 15.40 13.86
CA GLY A 194 1.74 16.64 13.58
C GLY A 194 3.26 16.50 13.76
N ALA A 195 3.92 17.63 14.06
CA ALA A 195 5.38 17.73 14.05
C ALA A 195 6.04 17.18 15.35
N LYS A 196 7.28 16.67 15.20
CA LYS A 196 8.15 16.23 16.30
C LYS A 196 7.54 15.19 17.25
N PRO A 197 6.91 14.10 16.77
CA PRO A 197 6.21 13.14 17.63
C PRO A 197 7.12 12.49 18.67
N TYR A 198 8.40 12.27 18.38
CA TYR A 198 9.35 11.68 19.35
C TYR A 198 9.68 12.62 20.51
N HIS A 199 9.65 13.95 20.33
CA HIS A 199 9.78 14.91 21.44
C HIS A 199 8.51 14.90 22.29
N GLN A 200 7.33 14.92 21.67
CA GLN A 200 6.07 14.81 22.38
C GLN A 200 5.99 13.49 23.17
N ALA A 201 6.43 12.38 22.59
CA ALA A 201 6.48 11.08 23.24
C ALA A 201 7.41 11.09 24.47
N TYR A 202 8.58 11.70 24.35
CA TYR A 202 9.53 11.84 25.44
C TYR A 202 8.96 12.70 26.60
N GLU A 203 8.44 13.88 26.27
CA GLU A 203 7.85 14.80 27.26
C GLU A 203 6.69 14.17 28.04
N ARG A 204 5.88 13.34 27.35
CA ARG A 204 4.77 12.60 27.99
C ARG A 204 5.23 11.35 28.73
N GLY A 205 6.48 10.95 28.62
CA GLY A 205 7.01 9.75 29.26
C GLY A 205 6.36 8.46 28.81
N VAL A 206 5.97 8.34 27.52
CA VAL A 206 5.30 7.15 26.98
C VAL A 206 6.18 5.92 27.07
N LYS A 207 5.57 4.75 27.04
CA LYS A 207 6.26 3.45 27.10
C LYS A 207 6.30 2.72 25.77
N ILE A 208 5.61 3.24 24.77
CA ILE A 208 5.61 2.73 23.41
C ILE A 208 5.68 3.91 22.42
N ILE A 209 6.41 3.71 21.33
CA ILE A 209 6.38 4.53 20.10
C ILE A 209 6.05 3.61 18.93
N GLY A 210 5.79 4.14 17.77
CA GLY A 210 5.49 3.29 16.62
C GLY A 210 5.44 4.07 15.32
N ALA A 211 5.02 3.36 14.27
CA ALA A 211 4.79 3.91 12.94
C ALA A 211 3.49 3.35 12.35
N THR A 212 2.92 4.09 11.41
CA THR A 212 1.67 3.72 10.73
C THR A 212 1.82 3.93 9.23
N ALA A 213 1.59 2.89 8.45
CA ALA A 213 1.36 3.01 7.01
C ALA A 213 -0.15 3.03 6.75
N HIS A 214 -0.61 4.03 5.99
CA HIS A 214 -2.01 4.23 5.69
C HIS A 214 -2.18 4.78 4.27
N PHE A 215 -3.38 4.65 3.72
CA PHE A 215 -3.70 5.37 2.49
C PHE A 215 -3.78 6.86 2.75
N ALA A 216 -3.17 7.67 1.89
CA ALA A 216 -3.30 9.12 1.96
C ALA A 216 -4.71 9.56 1.53
N THR A 217 -5.28 10.49 2.28
CA THR A 217 -6.57 11.14 2.03
C THR A 217 -6.40 12.65 2.16
N ALA A 218 -7.45 13.41 1.84
CA ALA A 218 -7.45 14.86 2.02
C ALA A 218 -7.26 15.27 3.49
N ASP A 219 -7.84 14.48 4.40
CA ASP A 219 -7.65 14.67 5.84
C ASP A 219 -6.27 14.11 6.25
N LEU A 220 -5.42 14.98 6.77
CA LEU A 220 -4.05 14.64 7.14
C LEU A 220 -4.03 13.53 8.21
N ASP A 221 -3.31 12.45 7.93
CA ASP A 221 -3.10 11.29 8.81
C ASP A 221 -4.39 10.57 9.27
N GLU A 222 -5.51 10.74 8.52
CA GLU A 222 -6.82 10.13 8.83
C GLU A 222 -7.22 9.02 7.87
N GLY A 223 -6.39 8.70 6.89
CA GLY A 223 -6.71 7.68 5.90
C GLY A 223 -6.69 6.25 6.45
N PRO A 224 -7.32 5.29 5.75
CA PRO A 224 -7.41 3.89 6.17
C PRO A 224 -6.04 3.28 6.46
N ILE A 225 -5.89 2.73 7.67
CA ILE A 225 -4.64 2.14 8.15
C ILE A 225 -4.41 0.79 7.46
N ILE A 226 -3.18 0.54 7.01
CA ILE A 226 -2.77 -0.71 6.38
C ILE A 226 -1.95 -1.56 7.34
N GLU A 227 -0.93 -0.95 7.96
CA GLU A 227 -0.01 -1.65 8.85
C GLU A 227 0.47 -0.72 9.95
N GLN A 228 0.65 -1.28 11.14
CA GLN A 228 1.18 -0.57 12.30
C GLN A 228 2.14 -1.45 13.07
N GLU A 229 3.22 -0.84 13.58
CA GLU A 229 4.13 -1.52 14.50
C GLU A 229 4.47 -0.60 15.66
N THR A 230 4.62 -1.16 16.85
CA THR A 230 5.04 -0.44 18.05
C THR A 230 6.31 -1.03 18.64
N VAL A 231 7.10 -0.18 19.27
CA VAL A 231 8.34 -0.54 19.98
C VAL A 231 8.30 0.00 21.40
N HIS A 232 8.69 -0.84 22.36
CA HIS A 232 8.81 -0.43 23.75
C HIS A 232 9.99 0.52 23.95
N VAL A 233 9.73 1.59 24.71
CA VAL A 233 10.72 2.57 25.17
C VAL A 233 10.59 2.76 26.67
N ASN A 234 11.59 3.36 27.28
CA ASN A 234 11.59 3.67 28.71
C ASN A 234 12.19 5.04 28.99
N HIS A 235 12.30 5.39 30.26
CA HIS A 235 12.82 6.69 30.71
C HIS A 235 14.27 7.00 30.33
N ALA A 236 15.06 5.96 29.97
CA ALA A 236 16.46 6.12 29.54
C ALA A 236 16.60 6.45 28.03
N TYR A 237 15.50 6.44 27.28
CA TYR A 237 15.50 6.80 25.87
C TYR A 237 15.35 8.28 25.68
N THR A 238 16.38 8.93 25.14
CA THR A 238 16.30 10.33 24.69
C THR A 238 15.46 10.45 23.41
N PRO A 239 14.96 11.65 23.05
CA PRO A 239 14.27 11.86 21.79
C PRO A 239 15.05 11.35 20.55
N GLN A 240 16.39 11.49 20.56
CA GLN A 240 17.26 11.02 19.48
C GLN A 240 17.28 9.48 19.38
N LYS A 241 17.35 8.77 20.53
CA LYS A 241 17.26 7.31 20.57
C LYS A 241 15.89 6.83 20.13
N MET A 242 14.81 7.51 20.55
CA MET A 242 13.44 7.20 20.08
C MET A 242 13.32 7.40 18.57
N GLN A 243 13.91 8.48 18.03
CA GLN A 243 13.90 8.72 16.59
C GLN A 243 14.67 7.66 15.81
N ALA A 244 15.82 7.17 16.32
CA ALA A 244 16.56 6.10 15.66
C ALA A 244 15.74 4.79 15.58
N LEU A 245 15.14 4.36 16.70
CA LEU A 245 14.22 3.21 16.72
C LEU A 245 13.00 3.41 15.82
N GLY A 246 12.46 4.63 15.80
CA GLY A 246 11.33 4.99 14.97
C GLY A 246 11.64 4.84 13.49
N ARG A 247 12.83 5.26 13.02
CA ARG A 247 13.25 5.10 11.61
C ARG A 247 13.28 3.63 11.18
N ASP A 248 13.79 2.74 12.02
CA ASP A 248 13.79 1.30 11.73
C ASP A 248 12.37 0.74 11.65
N THR A 249 11.50 1.19 12.55
CA THR A 249 10.08 0.79 12.56
C THR A 249 9.34 1.34 11.33
N GLU A 250 9.55 2.62 10.98
CA GLU A 250 8.97 3.24 9.78
C GLU A 250 9.32 2.46 8.51
N ALA A 251 10.60 2.08 8.35
CA ALA A 251 11.05 1.31 7.18
C ALA A 251 10.36 -0.05 7.09
N ARG A 252 10.28 -0.81 8.20
CA ARG A 252 9.60 -2.11 8.23
C ARG A 252 8.10 -2.00 7.95
N VAL A 253 7.43 -1.06 8.60
CA VAL A 253 5.98 -0.86 8.43
C VAL A 253 5.63 -0.48 7.00
N LEU A 254 6.41 0.45 6.40
CA LEU A 254 6.20 0.82 5.00
C LEU A 254 6.43 -0.37 4.07
N ALA A 255 7.54 -1.11 4.24
CA ALA A 255 7.83 -2.27 3.42
C ALA A 255 6.73 -3.34 3.54
N ARG A 256 6.21 -3.60 4.75
CA ARG A 256 5.11 -4.54 4.97
C ARG A 256 3.83 -4.09 4.29
N ALA A 257 3.47 -2.81 4.41
CA ALA A 257 2.30 -2.27 3.73
C ALA A 257 2.38 -2.39 2.21
N LEU A 258 3.56 -2.12 1.62
CA LEU A 258 3.78 -2.29 0.19
C LEU A 258 3.72 -3.75 -0.25
N GLN A 259 4.22 -4.67 0.55
CA GLN A 259 4.09 -6.11 0.31
C GLN A 259 2.61 -6.51 0.25
N LEU A 260 1.83 -6.14 1.28
CA LEU A 260 0.38 -6.43 1.32
C LEU A 260 -0.36 -5.84 0.11
N TYR A 261 0.01 -4.62 -0.31
CA TYR A 261 -0.57 -4.00 -1.50
C TYR A 261 -0.22 -4.76 -2.78
N ALA A 262 1.05 -5.09 -2.95
CA ALA A 262 1.53 -5.77 -4.15
C ALA A 262 1.03 -7.23 -4.25
N GLU A 263 0.86 -7.91 -3.12
CA GLU A 263 0.21 -9.22 -3.04
C GLU A 263 -1.32 -9.16 -3.18
N ARG A 264 -1.87 -7.96 -3.41
CA ARG A 264 -3.31 -7.74 -3.59
C ARG A 264 -4.13 -8.24 -2.40
N ARG A 265 -3.65 -7.99 -1.16
CA ARG A 265 -4.30 -8.44 0.08
C ARG A 265 -5.22 -7.40 0.70
N ILE A 266 -5.16 -6.14 0.27
CA ILE A 266 -5.84 -5.01 0.91
C ILE A 266 -7.19 -4.75 0.25
N PHE A 267 -8.24 -4.69 1.07
CA PHE A 267 -9.58 -4.24 0.68
C PHE A 267 -9.90 -2.96 1.44
N LEU A 268 -10.26 -1.92 0.72
CA LEU A 268 -10.79 -0.70 1.31
C LEU A 268 -12.27 -0.92 1.67
N HIS A 269 -12.61 -0.65 2.93
CA HIS A 269 -13.98 -0.73 3.41
C HIS A 269 -14.30 0.46 4.31
N ASN A 270 -14.98 1.46 3.76
CA ASN A 270 -15.23 2.75 4.40
C ASN A 270 -13.91 3.40 4.86
N LYS A 271 -13.75 3.67 6.15
CA LYS A 271 -12.52 4.24 6.75
C LYS A 271 -11.52 3.20 7.26
N ARG A 272 -11.70 1.92 6.89
CA ARG A 272 -10.87 0.81 7.36
C ARG A 272 -10.31 0.02 6.19
N THR A 273 -9.33 -0.84 6.47
CA THR A 273 -8.89 -1.89 5.57
C THR A 273 -9.27 -3.26 6.13
N VAL A 274 -9.54 -4.21 5.22
CA VAL A 274 -9.57 -5.65 5.52
C VAL A 274 -8.37 -6.25 4.80
N ILE A 275 -7.55 -7.02 5.51
CA ILE A 275 -6.32 -7.64 5.01
C ILE A 275 -6.52 -9.16 4.95
N LEU A 276 -6.37 -9.76 3.76
CA LEU A 276 -6.56 -11.19 3.52
C LEU A 276 -5.32 -11.87 2.96
#